data_66f9195e82de6b773c9dadab8e4d9cc2
#
_entry.id   66f9195e82de6b773c9dadab8e4d9cc2
#
_cell.length_a   1.000
_cell.length_b   1.000
_cell.length_c   1.000
_cell.angle_alpha   90.00
_cell.angle_beta   90.00
_cell.angle_gamma   90.00
#
_symmetry.space_group_name_H-M   'P 1'
#
loop_
_entity.id
_entity.type
_entity.pdbx_description
1 polymer ?
#
loop_
_entity_poly.entity_id
_entity_poly.type
_entity_poly.pdbx_seq_one_letter_code
_entity_poly.pdbx_strand_id
1 'polypeptide(L)'
;EFRRVLFRSKYDRCKKIFGDKFEHLQNAKVIILGVGGVGGYALDCLYRSGITNITIVDYDCFEETNQNRQIGSDAIGVSKVEHLKTLYPKIIAIEAKIDLEWIENNDLNEYDLILDAIDDIKPKVQIIKRYYKKLVSTTGSAKRLDPTKIEYINIWKTHNDPFAKKIREELKKIRFNKNFKVIFSSELPQCKDLGSFVGVTGSFGLAMCSK
;
A
#
# COMPACT_ATOMS: atom_id res chain seq x y z
N GLU A 1 -30.60 -11.16 37.77
CA GLU A 1 -30.27 -11.36 36.34
C GLU A 1 -28.87 -10.83 36.06
N PHE A 2 -27.85 -11.70 36.16
CA PHE A 2 -26.47 -11.33 35.75
C PHE A 2 -26.49 -11.11 34.25
N ARG A 3 -26.55 -9.85 33.78
CA ARG A 3 -26.18 -9.51 32.43
C ARG A 3 -24.74 -9.98 32.20
N ARG A 4 -24.54 -11.08 31.46
CA ARG A 4 -23.23 -11.44 30.91
C ARG A 4 -22.74 -10.25 30.10
N VAL A 5 -21.83 -9.48 30.67
CA VAL A 5 -21.04 -8.52 29.90
C VAL A 5 -20.20 -9.35 28.98
N LEU A 6 -20.71 -9.57 27.78
CA LEU A 6 -19.93 -10.15 26.69
C LEU A 6 -18.80 -9.17 26.40
N PHE A 7 -17.57 -9.48 26.85
CA PHE A 7 -16.39 -8.75 26.49
C PHE A 7 -16.26 -8.81 24.95
N ARG A 8 -16.66 -7.73 24.30
CA ARG A 8 -16.53 -7.61 22.85
C ARG A 8 -15.08 -7.29 22.51
N SER A 9 -14.43 -8.13 21.73
CA SER A 9 -13.14 -7.83 21.12
C SER A 9 -13.30 -6.69 20.12
N LYS A 10 -12.28 -5.83 20.01
CA LYS A 10 -12.26 -4.79 18.96
C LYS A 10 -12.39 -5.35 17.55
N TYR A 11 -12.14 -6.65 17.35
CA TYR A 11 -12.21 -7.34 16.08
C TYR A 11 -13.50 -8.16 15.86
N ASP A 12 -14.48 -8.11 16.77
CA ASP A 12 -15.71 -8.93 16.65
C ASP A 12 -16.47 -8.68 15.34
N ARG A 13 -16.45 -7.44 14.83
CA ARG A 13 -17.07 -7.12 13.53
C ARG A 13 -16.28 -7.69 12.36
N CYS A 14 -14.94 -7.68 12.44
CA CYS A 14 -14.06 -8.28 11.45
C CYS A 14 -14.23 -9.81 11.44
N LYS A 15 -14.29 -10.45 12.61
CA LYS A 15 -14.57 -11.90 12.71
C LYS A 15 -15.88 -12.29 12.04
N LYS A 16 -16.92 -11.47 12.20
CA LYS A 16 -18.22 -11.74 11.58
C LYS A 16 -18.19 -11.68 10.06
N ILE A 17 -17.44 -10.74 9.47
CA ILE A 17 -17.40 -10.59 8.02
C ILE A 17 -16.39 -11.55 7.37
N PHE A 18 -15.26 -11.82 8.03
CA PHE A 18 -14.24 -12.72 7.50
C PHE A 18 -14.50 -14.19 7.82
N GLY A 19 -15.34 -14.49 8.83
CA GLY A 19 -15.66 -15.86 9.23
C GLY A 19 -14.41 -16.65 9.58
N ASP A 20 -14.34 -17.90 9.11
CA ASP A 20 -13.24 -18.84 9.36
C ASP A 20 -11.89 -18.36 8.80
N LYS A 21 -11.90 -17.43 7.85
CA LYS A 21 -10.66 -16.84 7.32
C LYS A 21 -9.98 -15.87 8.27
N PHE A 22 -10.67 -15.39 9.32
CA PHE A 22 -10.14 -14.35 10.20
C PHE A 22 -8.84 -14.74 10.88
N GLU A 23 -8.75 -15.95 11.40
CA GLU A 23 -7.53 -16.45 12.05
C GLU A 23 -6.35 -16.55 11.08
N HIS A 24 -6.60 -17.03 9.86
CA HIS A 24 -5.60 -17.06 8.80
C HIS A 24 -5.10 -15.65 8.45
N LEU A 25 -6.01 -14.68 8.30
CA LEU A 25 -5.67 -13.29 8.03
C LEU A 25 -4.85 -12.66 9.17
N GLN A 26 -5.16 -12.95 10.42
CA GLN A 26 -4.41 -12.44 11.57
C GLN A 26 -2.96 -12.92 11.61
N ASN A 27 -2.69 -14.12 11.10
CA ASN A 27 -1.36 -14.73 11.07
C ASN A 27 -0.56 -14.34 9.82
N ALA A 28 -1.20 -13.70 8.84
CA ALA A 28 -0.53 -13.31 7.60
C ALA A 28 0.61 -12.32 7.85
N LYS A 29 1.74 -12.56 7.21
CA LYS A 29 2.95 -11.73 7.26
C LYS A 29 2.96 -10.79 6.06
N VAL A 30 2.77 -9.50 6.30
CA VAL A 30 2.62 -8.50 5.23
C VAL A 30 3.77 -7.51 5.27
N ILE A 31 4.30 -7.13 4.12
CA ILE A 31 5.21 -5.99 4.00
C ILE A 31 4.60 -4.90 3.13
N ILE A 32 4.73 -3.64 3.56
CA ILE A 32 4.28 -2.45 2.83
C ILE A 32 5.51 -1.65 2.44
N LEU A 33 5.71 -1.49 1.16
CA LEU A 33 6.81 -0.76 0.56
C LEU A 33 6.32 0.65 0.17
N GLY A 34 6.79 1.66 0.91
CA GLY A 34 6.31 3.04 0.84
C GLY A 34 5.07 3.28 1.71
N VAL A 35 5.14 4.21 2.67
CA VAL A 35 4.03 4.55 3.58
C VAL A 35 3.59 6.01 3.46
N GLY A 36 3.58 6.52 2.23
CA GLY A 36 2.99 7.81 1.89
C GLY A 36 1.45 7.79 1.89
N GLY A 37 0.83 8.63 1.06
CA GLY A 37 -0.64 8.78 0.98
C GLY A 37 -1.43 7.53 0.56
N VAL A 38 -0.78 6.52 0.01
CA VAL A 38 -1.40 5.23 -0.35
C VAL A 38 -1.07 4.17 0.70
N GLY A 39 0.23 3.95 0.96
CA GLY A 39 0.67 2.89 1.87
C GLY A 39 0.24 3.11 3.31
N GLY A 40 0.16 4.36 3.78
CA GLY A 40 -0.34 4.69 5.11
C GLY A 40 -1.81 4.25 5.32
N TYR A 41 -2.68 4.46 4.33
CA TYR A 41 -4.06 3.98 4.39
C TYR A 41 -4.19 2.45 4.26
N ALA A 42 -3.30 1.81 3.49
CA ALA A 42 -3.23 0.35 3.46
C ALA A 42 -2.83 -0.21 4.83
N LEU A 43 -1.85 0.40 5.49
CA LEU A 43 -1.43 0.07 6.86
C LEU A 43 -2.59 0.20 7.85
N ASP A 44 -3.26 1.36 7.89
CA ASP A 44 -4.38 1.61 8.81
C ASP A 44 -5.51 0.58 8.61
N CYS A 45 -5.87 0.31 7.36
CA CYS A 45 -6.89 -0.67 7.02
C CYS A 45 -6.53 -2.09 7.51
N LEU A 46 -5.32 -2.59 7.20
CA LEU A 46 -4.87 -3.90 7.64
C LEU A 46 -4.82 -4.02 9.16
N TYR A 47 -4.24 -3.04 9.83
CA TYR A 47 -4.10 -3.04 11.28
C TYR A 47 -5.45 -3.02 11.99
N ARG A 48 -6.41 -2.21 11.53
CA ARG A 48 -7.80 -2.17 12.03
C ARG A 48 -8.55 -3.47 11.74
N SER A 49 -8.20 -4.15 10.65
CA SER A 49 -8.80 -5.44 10.28
C SER A 49 -8.26 -6.63 11.10
N GLY A 50 -7.25 -6.40 11.96
CA GLY A 50 -6.68 -7.43 12.83
C GLY A 50 -5.38 -8.04 12.31
N ILE A 51 -4.92 -7.66 11.15
CA ILE A 51 -3.61 -8.05 10.60
C ILE A 51 -2.56 -7.13 11.23
N THR A 52 -1.74 -7.66 12.12
CA THR A 52 -0.78 -6.87 12.90
C THR A 52 0.68 -7.28 12.67
N ASN A 53 0.91 -8.40 11.99
CA ASN A 53 2.24 -8.84 11.58
C ASN A 53 2.64 -8.13 10.28
N ILE A 54 2.85 -6.81 10.40
CA ILE A 54 3.11 -5.91 9.28
C ILE A 54 4.50 -5.32 9.42
N THR A 55 5.30 -5.40 8.37
CA THR A 55 6.54 -4.65 8.21
C THR A 55 6.28 -3.47 7.27
N ILE A 56 6.75 -2.28 7.63
CA ILE A 56 6.69 -1.10 6.78
C ILE A 56 8.11 -0.62 6.45
N VAL A 57 8.33 -0.18 5.22
CA VAL A 57 9.61 0.34 4.74
C VAL A 57 9.41 1.67 4.04
N ASP A 58 10.07 2.71 4.52
CA ASP A 58 10.10 4.05 3.92
C ASP A 58 11.34 4.78 4.46
N TYR A 59 11.91 5.73 3.73
CA TYR A 59 13.08 6.49 4.15
C TYR A 59 12.80 7.97 4.41
N ASP A 60 11.58 8.42 4.08
CA ASP A 60 11.21 9.83 4.18
C ASP A 60 10.86 10.25 5.61
N CYS A 61 11.04 11.54 5.89
CA CYS A 61 10.38 12.25 6.98
C CYS A 61 9.07 12.88 6.51
N PHE A 62 8.19 13.20 7.46
CA PHE A 62 6.99 13.97 7.16
C PHE A 62 7.32 15.43 6.84
N GLU A 63 6.65 15.97 5.83
CA GLU A 63 6.71 17.36 5.40
C GLU A 63 5.32 18.00 5.47
N GLU A 64 5.27 19.34 5.54
CA GLU A 64 4.01 20.09 5.54
C GLU A 64 3.11 19.73 4.35
N THR A 65 3.70 19.55 3.17
CA THR A 65 3.01 19.17 1.93
C THR A 65 2.35 17.80 1.99
N ASN A 66 2.65 16.98 3.01
CA ASN A 66 2.06 15.65 3.20
C ASN A 66 0.73 15.69 3.97
N GLN A 67 0.47 16.78 4.72
CA GLN A 67 -0.67 16.88 5.64
C GLN A 67 -2.03 16.75 4.95
N ASN A 68 -2.12 17.08 3.67
CA ASN A 68 -3.36 16.97 2.92
C ASN A 68 -3.79 15.51 2.62
N ARG A 69 -2.88 14.49 2.84
CA ARG A 69 -3.17 13.12 2.40
C ARG A 69 -2.44 11.98 3.13
N GLN A 70 -1.53 12.25 4.06
CA GLN A 70 -0.77 11.19 4.75
C GLN A 70 -1.17 11.10 6.22
N ILE A 71 -1.37 9.89 6.72
CA ILE A 71 -1.68 9.62 8.13
C ILE A 71 -0.43 9.91 8.97
N GLY A 72 -0.60 10.67 10.07
CA GLY A 72 0.49 11.02 10.99
C GLY A 72 1.36 12.19 10.52
N SER A 73 0.99 12.87 9.44
CA SER A 73 1.80 13.93 8.84
C SER A 73 1.82 15.26 9.60
N ASP A 74 1.15 15.35 10.71
CA ASP A 74 1.29 16.43 11.70
C ASP A 74 2.64 16.39 12.44
N ALA A 75 3.34 15.25 12.44
CA ALA A 75 4.69 15.07 12.97
C ALA A 75 5.78 15.51 11.98
N ILE A 76 5.78 16.77 11.57
CA ILE A 76 6.74 17.32 10.57
C ILE A 76 8.18 17.10 11.01
N GLY A 77 9.05 16.68 10.09
CA GLY A 77 10.46 16.41 10.31
C GLY A 77 10.77 15.07 10.97
N VAL A 78 9.76 14.31 11.39
CA VAL A 78 9.93 12.99 11.99
C VAL A 78 9.89 11.90 10.91
N SER A 79 10.71 10.86 11.06
CA SER A 79 10.68 9.69 10.18
C SER A 79 9.28 9.09 10.11
N LYS A 80 8.78 8.87 8.87
CA LYS A 80 7.44 8.32 8.64
C LYS A 80 7.25 6.99 9.33
N VAL A 81 8.20 6.06 9.19
CA VAL A 81 8.08 4.71 9.74
C VAL A 81 8.15 4.72 11.27
N GLU A 82 9.01 5.53 11.86
CA GLU A 82 9.13 5.62 13.31
C GLU A 82 7.87 6.24 13.94
N HIS A 83 7.34 7.31 13.35
CA HIS A 83 6.09 7.90 13.84
C HIS A 83 4.91 6.94 13.67
N LEU A 84 4.76 6.29 12.52
CA LEU A 84 3.69 5.33 12.30
C LEU A 84 3.78 4.15 13.27
N LYS A 85 4.98 3.72 13.69
CA LYS A 85 5.13 2.71 14.74
C LYS A 85 4.57 3.14 16.09
N THR A 86 4.59 4.43 16.42
CA THR A 86 3.95 4.93 17.64
C THR A 86 2.42 4.83 17.56
N LEU A 87 1.84 5.04 16.37
CA LEU A 87 0.40 4.90 16.12
C LEU A 87 -0.05 3.44 16.02
N TYR A 88 0.84 2.56 15.54
CA TYR A 88 0.59 1.12 15.30
C TYR A 88 1.66 0.26 16.00
N PRO A 89 1.65 0.12 17.34
CA PRO A 89 2.80 -0.39 18.11
C PRO A 89 3.27 -1.82 17.77
N LYS A 90 2.43 -2.62 17.09
CA LYS A 90 2.75 -4.01 16.78
C LYS A 90 3.52 -4.19 15.45
N ILE A 91 3.66 -3.14 14.65
CA ILE A 91 4.34 -3.25 13.36
C ILE A 91 5.86 -3.24 13.53
N ILE A 92 6.56 -3.70 12.49
CA ILE A 92 8.01 -3.55 12.33
C ILE A 92 8.24 -2.36 11.41
N ALA A 93 9.01 -1.38 11.86
CA ALA A 93 9.38 -0.20 11.10
C ALA A 93 10.83 -0.33 10.62
N ILE A 94 11.04 -0.11 9.32
CA ILE A 94 12.37 -0.12 8.69
C ILE A 94 12.54 1.20 7.96
N GLU A 95 13.43 2.05 8.46
CA GLU A 95 13.82 3.28 7.78
C GLU A 95 14.90 2.95 6.74
N ALA A 96 14.49 2.80 5.49
CA ALA A 96 15.38 2.47 4.40
C ALA A 96 14.83 2.97 3.06
N LYS A 97 15.74 3.39 2.19
CA LYS A 97 15.42 3.68 0.79
C LYS A 97 15.29 2.38 0.00
N ILE A 98 14.14 2.19 -0.61
CA ILE A 98 13.87 1.02 -1.44
C ILE A 98 14.41 1.30 -2.84
N ASP A 99 15.68 0.98 -3.05
CA ASP A 99 16.37 1.03 -4.32
C ASP A 99 16.80 -0.38 -4.80
N LEU A 100 17.59 -0.46 -5.85
CA LEU A 100 18.03 -1.75 -6.40
C LEU A 100 18.93 -2.52 -5.44
N GLU A 101 19.81 -1.83 -4.72
CA GLU A 101 20.71 -2.43 -3.73
C GLU A 101 19.91 -3.01 -2.55
N TRP A 102 18.94 -2.24 -2.04
CA TRP A 102 18.07 -2.73 -0.98
C TRP A 102 17.32 -3.99 -1.40
N ILE A 103 16.77 -4.02 -2.64
CA ILE A 103 16.03 -5.18 -3.16
C ILE A 103 16.95 -6.40 -3.34
N GLU A 104 18.22 -6.21 -3.63
CA GLU A 104 19.19 -7.31 -3.75
C GLU A 104 19.54 -7.90 -2.39
N ASN A 105 19.67 -7.06 -1.38
CA ASN A 105 20.07 -7.44 -0.03
C ASN A 105 18.91 -7.92 0.86
N ASN A 106 17.65 -7.75 0.43
CA ASN A 106 16.48 -8.12 1.22
C ASN A 106 15.57 -9.08 0.43
N ASP A 107 15.50 -10.33 0.91
CA ASP A 107 14.59 -11.32 0.35
C ASP A 107 13.20 -11.18 0.97
N LEU A 108 12.20 -10.89 0.12
CA LEU A 108 10.82 -10.73 0.55
C LEU A 108 10.01 -12.04 0.46
N ASN A 109 10.66 -13.18 0.26
CA ASN A 109 9.95 -14.47 0.15
C ASN A 109 9.32 -14.93 1.46
N GLU A 110 9.76 -14.44 2.59
CA GLU A 110 9.18 -14.73 3.90
C GLU A 110 7.78 -14.11 4.13
N TYR A 111 7.41 -13.08 3.35
CA TYR A 111 6.09 -12.45 3.46
C TYR A 111 5.05 -13.17 2.60
N ASP A 112 3.85 -13.31 3.13
CA ASP A 112 2.70 -13.87 2.42
C ASP A 112 2.18 -12.89 1.36
N LEU A 113 2.25 -11.58 1.65
CA LEU A 113 1.77 -10.52 0.78
C LEU A 113 2.73 -9.32 0.79
N ILE A 114 2.99 -8.78 -0.39
CA ILE A 114 3.77 -7.56 -0.59
C ILE A 114 2.84 -6.48 -1.14
N LEU A 115 2.73 -5.36 -0.43
CA LEU A 115 2.00 -4.18 -0.88
C LEU A 115 3.00 -3.13 -1.37
N ASP A 116 2.97 -2.84 -2.66
CA ASP A 116 3.90 -1.91 -3.31
C ASP A 116 3.21 -0.58 -3.61
N ALA A 117 3.50 0.42 -2.78
CA ALA A 117 3.06 1.80 -2.92
C ALA A 117 4.23 2.77 -3.25
N ILE A 118 5.33 2.24 -3.80
CA ILE A 118 6.49 3.03 -4.21
C ILE A 118 6.15 3.86 -5.45
N ASP A 119 6.71 5.05 -5.57
CA ASP A 119 6.57 5.94 -6.72
C ASP A 119 7.79 5.95 -7.66
N ASP A 120 8.93 5.36 -7.25
CA ASP A 120 10.08 5.15 -8.12
C ASP A 120 9.89 3.92 -9.02
N ILE A 121 10.02 4.13 -10.32
CA ILE A 121 9.75 3.12 -11.35
C ILE A 121 10.80 2.01 -11.35
N LYS A 122 12.08 2.33 -11.17
CA LYS A 122 13.16 1.33 -11.26
C LYS A 122 13.04 0.24 -10.19
N PRO A 123 12.99 0.56 -8.90
CA PRO A 123 12.78 -0.44 -7.85
C PRO A 123 11.42 -1.13 -7.98
N LYS A 124 10.34 -0.40 -8.30
CA LYS A 124 9.01 -0.97 -8.52
C LYS A 124 9.03 -2.08 -9.59
N VAL A 125 9.68 -1.86 -10.72
CA VAL A 125 9.80 -2.86 -11.80
C VAL A 125 10.57 -4.10 -11.35
N GLN A 126 11.62 -3.96 -10.53
CA GLN A 126 12.36 -5.09 -9.99
C GLN A 126 11.54 -5.90 -8.98
N ILE A 127 10.78 -5.23 -8.11
CA ILE A 127 9.84 -5.89 -7.18
C ILE A 127 8.77 -6.66 -7.95
N ILE A 128 8.16 -6.04 -8.97
CA ILE A 128 7.21 -6.72 -9.84
C ILE A 128 7.83 -7.96 -10.48
N LYS A 129 9.03 -7.84 -11.06
CA LYS A 129 9.73 -8.95 -11.71
C LYS A 129 9.95 -10.13 -10.75
N ARG A 130 10.35 -9.86 -9.51
CA ARG A 130 10.66 -10.90 -8.52
C ARG A 130 9.42 -11.50 -7.86
N TYR A 131 8.41 -10.67 -7.53
CA TYR A 131 7.36 -11.04 -6.58
C TYR A 131 5.93 -10.92 -7.12
N TYR A 132 5.69 -10.79 -8.43
CA TYR A 132 4.38 -10.53 -9.04
C TYR A 132 3.27 -11.51 -8.63
N LYS A 133 3.60 -12.71 -8.13
CA LYS A 133 2.62 -13.72 -7.70
C LYS A 133 1.97 -13.42 -6.36
N LYS A 134 2.66 -12.69 -5.48
CA LYS A 134 2.20 -12.29 -4.13
C LYS A 134 2.27 -10.78 -3.91
N LEU A 135 2.18 -10.03 -5.00
CA LEU A 135 2.29 -8.58 -5.03
C LEU A 135 0.94 -7.95 -5.34
N VAL A 136 0.56 -6.95 -4.54
CA VAL A 136 -0.45 -5.96 -4.91
C VAL A 136 0.28 -4.63 -5.08
N SER A 137 0.39 -4.17 -6.32
CA SER A 137 1.07 -2.92 -6.66
C SER A 137 0.06 -1.86 -7.06
N THR A 138 0.39 -0.59 -6.78
CA THR A 138 -0.39 0.56 -7.23
C THR A 138 0.32 1.30 -8.35
N THR A 139 -0.48 1.99 -9.17
CA THR A 139 -0.01 2.94 -10.17
C THR A 139 -0.14 4.37 -9.64
N GLY A 140 -0.20 5.38 -10.50
CA GLY A 140 -0.29 6.78 -10.09
C GLY A 140 -1.66 7.16 -9.52
N SER A 141 -1.70 7.56 -8.25
CA SER A 141 -2.91 8.05 -7.58
C SER A 141 -3.08 9.56 -7.63
N ALA A 142 -2.04 10.31 -8.00
CA ALA A 142 -2.06 11.77 -8.13
C ALA A 142 -2.90 12.26 -9.31
N LYS A 143 -3.31 13.54 -9.26
CA LYS A 143 -4.07 14.23 -10.33
C LYS A 143 -5.45 13.64 -10.59
N ARG A 144 -6.08 13.02 -9.61
CA ARG A 144 -7.38 12.35 -9.67
C ARG A 144 -8.31 12.92 -8.61
N LEU A 145 -9.60 12.94 -8.90
CA LEU A 145 -10.67 13.43 -8.03
C LEU A 145 -11.75 12.39 -7.74
N ASP A 146 -11.92 11.41 -8.64
CA ASP A 146 -13.00 10.43 -8.55
C ASP A 146 -12.49 9.06 -8.07
N PRO A 147 -12.70 8.70 -6.79
CA PRO A 147 -12.30 7.40 -6.27
C PRO A 147 -13.11 6.23 -6.85
N THR A 148 -14.26 6.48 -7.46
CA THR A 148 -15.08 5.41 -8.08
C THR A 148 -14.48 4.88 -9.38
N LYS A 149 -13.46 5.57 -9.93
CA LYS A 149 -12.69 5.14 -11.10
C LYS A 149 -11.50 4.24 -10.77
N ILE A 150 -11.37 3.83 -9.50
CA ILE A 150 -10.30 2.93 -9.06
C ILE A 150 -10.70 1.50 -9.39
N GLU A 151 -9.79 0.80 -10.07
CA GLU A 151 -9.97 -0.57 -10.55
C GLU A 151 -8.78 -1.46 -10.16
N TYR A 152 -9.03 -2.76 -10.04
CA TYR A 152 -7.99 -3.79 -9.86
C TYR A 152 -7.93 -4.68 -11.09
N ILE A 153 -7.07 -4.33 -12.03
CA ILE A 153 -6.98 -4.99 -13.35
C ILE A 153 -5.55 -5.37 -13.71
N ASN A 154 -5.43 -6.16 -14.75
CA ASN A 154 -4.13 -6.51 -15.31
C ASN A 154 -3.38 -5.26 -15.78
N ILE A 155 -2.09 -5.13 -15.44
CA ILE A 155 -1.23 -3.99 -15.81
C ILE A 155 -1.25 -3.70 -17.32
N TRP A 156 -1.34 -4.73 -18.16
CA TRP A 156 -1.37 -4.58 -19.61
C TRP A 156 -2.68 -3.98 -20.15
N LYS A 157 -3.74 -3.95 -19.33
CA LYS A 157 -5.04 -3.35 -19.66
C LYS A 157 -5.23 -1.94 -19.12
N THR A 158 -4.28 -1.41 -18.34
CA THR A 158 -4.35 -0.05 -17.80
C THR A 158 -4.29 1.00 -18.91
N HIS A 159 -5.02 2.08 -18.75
CA HIS A 159 -5.13 3.21 -19.68
C HIS A 159 -5.23 4.52 -18.90
N ASN A 160 -5.11 5.67 -19.58
CA ASN A 160 -5.24 7.00 -18.97
C ASN A 160 -4.28 7.29 -17.77
N ASP A 161 -3.29 6.45 -17.55
CA ASP A 161 -2.34 6.55 -16.46
C ASP A 161 -0.90 6.61 -17.00
N PRO A 162 -0.26 7.80 -17.00
CA PRO A 162 1.10 7.97 -17.46
C PRO A 162 2.13 7.16 -16.65
N PHE A 163 1.90 6.96 -15.35
CA PHE A 163 2.80 6.17 -14.51
C PHE A 163 2.71 4.68 -14.85
N ALA A 164 1.50 4.14 -15.01
CA ALA A 164 1.30 2.78 -15.47
C ALA A 164 1.90 2.55 -16.88
N LYS A 165 1.80 3.55 -17.77
CA LYS A 165 2.44 3.50 -19.09
C LYS A 165 3.96 3.31 -18.96
N LYS A 166 4.62 4.11 -18.13
CA LYS A 166 6.06 3.99 -17.89
C LYS A 166 6.44 2.63 -17.29
N ILE A 167 5.67 2.12 -16.33
CA ILE A 167 5.88 0.77 -15.76
C ILE A 167 5.83 -0.28 -16.89
N ARG A 168 4.80 -0.25 -17.74
CA ARG A 168 4.69 -1.19 -18.88
C ARG A 168 5.87 -1.10 -19.86
N GLU A 169 6.35 0.11 -20.14
CA GLU A 169 7.51 0.32 -21.00
C GLU A 169 8.77 -0.31 -20.40
N GLU A 170 9.04 -0.10 -19.11
CA GLU A 170 10.19 -0.69 -18.44
C GLU A 170 10.07 -2.23 -18.32
N LEU A 171 8.89 -2.75 -18.02
CA LEU A 171 8.66 -4.19 -18.02
C LEU A 171 8.91 -4.84 -19.39
N LYS A 172 8.54 -4.16 -20.49
CA LYS A 172 8.82 -4.62 -21.85
C LYS A 172 10.32 -4.63 -22.16
N LYS A 173 11.09 -3.62 -21.72
CA LYS A 173 12.55 -3.57 -21.90
C LYS A 173 13.26 -4.78 -21.29
N ILE A 174 12.78 -5.24 -20.13
CA ILE A 174 13.33 -6.43 -19.45
C ILE A 174 12.66 -7.74 -19.89
N ARG A 175 11.86 -7.71 -20.98
CA ARG A 175 11.12 -8.86 -21.52
C ARG A 175 10.18 -9.55 -20.51
N PHE A 176 9.65 -8.80 -19.54
CA PHE A 176 8.66 -9.31 -18.62
C PHE A 176 7.27 -9.27 -19.26
N ASN A 177 6.63 -10.43 -19.39
CA ASN A 177 5.33 -10.59 -20.06
C ASN A 177 4.28 -11.30 -19.20
N LYS A 178 4.56 -11.48 -17.89
CA LYS A 178 3.64 -12.15 -16.98
C LYS A 178 2.42 -11.28 -16.70
N ASN A 179 1.29 -11.94 -16.48
CA ASN A 179 0.07 -11.28 -16.05
C ASN A 179 0.09 -11.05 -14.54
N PHE A 180 -0.14 -9.83 -14.11
CA PHE A 180 -0.41 -9.48 -12.72
C PHE A 180 -1.34 -8.27 -12.67
N LYS A 181 -2.04 -8.10 -11.55
CA LYS A 181 -3.01 -7.03 -11.40
C LYS A 181 -2.42 -5.88 -10.57
N VAL A 182 -2.87 -4.68 -10.88
CA VAL A 182 -2.52 -3.44 -10.17
C VAL A 182 -3.77 -2.67 -9.79
N ILE A 183 -3.67 -1.90 -8.71
CA ILE A 183 -4.65 -0.86 -8.39
C ILE A 183 -4.31 0.35 -9.25
N PHE A 184 -5.24 0.81 -10.05
CA PHE A 184 -5.08 1.99 -10.90
C PHE A 184 -6.38 2.78 -10.99
N SER A 185 -6.34 4.00 -11.51
CA SER A 185 -7.53 4.77 -11.83
C SER A 185 -7.64 4.97 -13.33
N SER A 186 -8.82 4.70 -13.88
CA SER A 186 -9.16 4.96 -15.28
C SER A 186 -9.48 6.44 -15.56
N GLU A 187 -9.57 7.27 -14.52
CA GLU A 187 -9.77 8.71 -14.64
C GLU A 187 -8.58 9.38 -15.34
N LEU A 188 -8.87 10.31 -16.25
CA LEU A 188 -7.83 11.16 -16.86
C LEU A 188 -7.24 12.12 -15.80
N PRO A 189 -5.95 12.48 -15.89
CA PRO A 189 -5.37 13.52 -15.05
C PRO A 189 -6.15 14.84 -15.15
N GLN A 190 -6.56 15.39 -14.00
CA GLN A 190 -7.39 16.60 -13.91
C GLN A 190 -6.58 17.90 -13.87
N CYS A 191 -5.25 17.83 -13.67
CA CYS A 191 -4.38 18.99 -13.62
C CYS A 191 -3.00 18.69 -14.23
N LYS A 192 -2.26 19.76 -14.59
CA LYS A 192 -0.90 19.66 -15.13
C LYS A 192 0.11 19.38 -14.03
N ASP A 193 0.03 20.14 -12.94
CA ASP A 193 0.96 20.04 -11.81
C ASP A 193 0.65 18.82 -10.93
N LEU A 194 1.59 18.47 -10.05
CA LEU A 194 1.43 17.35 -9.14
C LEU A 194 0.46 17.71 -8.00
N GLY A 195 -0.84 17.49 -8.24
CA GLY A 195 -1.87 17.63 -7.23
C GLY A 195 -2.25 16.28 -6.63
N SER A 196 -2.68 16.27 -5.37
CA SER A 196 -3.14 15.06 -4.68
C SER A 196 -4.37 15.37 -3.84
N PHE A 197 -5.33 14.44 -3.88
CA PHE A 197 -6.56 14.47 -3.10
C PHE A 197 -6.66 13.20 -2.27
N VAL A 198 -6.85 13.37 -0.95
CA VAL A 198 -6.90 12.23 -0.01
C VAL A 198 -8.01 11.23 -0.35
N GLY A 199 -9.15 11.69 -0.87
CA GLY A 199 -10.25 10.82 -1.29
C GLY A 199 -9.84 9.79 -2.33
N VAL A 200 -8.85 10.09 -3.18
CA VAL A 200 -8.31 9.14 -4.16
C VAL A 200 -7.10 8.38 -3.61
N THR A 201 -6.11 9.07 -3.04
CA THR A 201 -4.89 8.39 -2.52
C THR A 201 -5.24 7.41 -1.40
N GLY A 202 -6.11 7.81 -0.47
CA GLY A 202 -6.61 6.93 0.60
C GLY A 202 -7.40 5.74 0.04
N SER A 203 -8.25 5.96 -0.96
CA SER A 203 -9.01 4.89 -1.60
C SER A 203 -8.13 3.88 -2.34
N PHE A 204 -6.99 4.29 -2.92
CA PHE A 204 -5.98 3.36 -3.43
C PHE A 204 -5.45 2.45 -2.31
N GLY A 205 -5.12 3.01 -1.14
CA GLY A 205 -4.66 2.23 0.01
C GLY A 205 -5.71 1.26 0.54
N LEU A 206 -6.97 1.70 0.66
CA LEU A 206 -8.09 0.84 1.06
C LEU A 206 -8.35 -0.26 0.03
N ALA A 207 -8.24 0.04 -1.27
CA ALA A 207 -8.35 -0.95 -2.33
C ALA A 207 -7.21 -1.98 -2.26
N MET A 208 -5.96 -1.58 -1.94
CA MET A 208 -4.85 -2.51 -1.69
C MET A 208 -5.16 -3.48 -0.55
N CYS A 209 -5.61 -2.95 0.57
CA CYS A 209 -5.95 -3.74 1.77
C CYS A 209 -7.00 -4.81 1.47
N SER A 210 -7.89 -4.57 0.50
CA SER A 210 -9.00 -5.48 0.19
C SER A 210 -8.59 -6.67 -0.71
N LYS A 211 -7.35 -6.76 -1.18
CA LYS A 211 -6.86 -7.79 -2.13
C LYS A 211 -5.97 -8.82 -1.47
#